data_3fbe0f229548f3e7aa69c6be51952969
#
_entry.id   3fbe0f229548f3e7aa69c6be51952969
#
_cell.length_a   1.000
_cell.length_b   1.000
_cell.length_c   1.000
_cell.angle_alpha   90.00
_cell.angle_beta   90.00
_cell.angle_gamma   90.00
#
_symmetry.space_group_name_H-M   'P 1'
#
loop_
_entity.id
_entity.type
_entity.pdbx_description
1 polymer ?
#
loop_
_entity_poly.entity_id
_entity_poly.type
_entity_poly.pdbx_seq_one_letter_code
_entity_poly.pdbx_strand_id
1 'polypeptide(L)'
;MPSRKKAAALRYNEEKENAPKVVAKGEGEVAKNIIKIAELNNLPIKKDEDLIELLSKVELDKEVPEALYKAVAEVFSFIYRTTNKS
;
A
#
# COMPACT_ATOMS: atom_id res chain seq x y z
N MET A 1 -24.41 6.99 1.49
CA MET A 1 -23.17 7.81 1.56
C MET A 1 -22.04 7.10 0.86
N PRO A 2 -21.43 7.75 -0.09
CA PRO A 2 -20.24 7.15 -0.68
C PRO A 2 -19.15 7.09 0.38
N SER A 3 -18.45 5.98 0.43
CA SER A 3 -17.32 5.86 1.33
C SER A 3 -16.19 6.77 0.84
N ARG A 4 -15.41 7.31 1.76
CA ARG A 4 -14.26 8.12 1.40
C ARG A 4 -13.20 7.24 0.77
N LYS A 5 -12.53 7.78 -0.23
CA LYS A 5 -11.38 7.11 -0.82
C LYS A 5 -10.30 6.92 0.24
N LYS A 6 -9.67 5.76 0.25
CA LYS A 6 -8.57 5.47 1.15
C LYS A 6 -7.36 5.06 0.36
N ALA A 7 -6.19 5.40 0.85
CA ALA A 7 -4.94 5.00 0.24
C ALA A 7 -3.89 4.75 1.32
N ALA A 8 -2.96 3.87 1.00
CA ALA A 8 -1.84 3.61 1.88
C ALA A 8 -0.61 3.34 1.02
N ALA A 9 0.55 3.72 1.53
CA ALA A 9 1.82 3.42 0.88
C ALA A 9 2.56 2.40 1.73
N LEU A 10 3.11 1.40 1.07
CA LEU A 10 3.86 0.34 1.73
C LEU A 10 5.30 0.39 1.28
N ARG A 11 6.21 0.08 2.21
CA ARG A 11 7.62 -0.06 1.92
C ARG A 11 8.09 -1.40 2.44
N TYR A 12 8.87 -2.10 1.65
CA TYR A 12 9.46 -3.35 2.08
C TYR A 12 10.92 -3.42 1.69
N ASN A 13 11.77 -3.57 2.69
CA ASN A 13 13.20 -3.74 2.51
C ASN A 13 13.59 -5.07 3.13
N GLU A 14 13.80 -6.08 2.30
CA GLU A 14 14.09 -7.43 2.74
C GLU A 14 15.33 -7.54 3.63
N GLU A 15 16.29 -6.64 3.43
CA GLU A 15 17.53 -6.68 4.19
C GLU A 15 17.37 -6.15 5.61
N LYS A 16 16.42 -5.24 5.82
CA LYS A 16 16.29 -4.54 7.10
C LYS A 16 14.99 -4.84 7.83
N GLU A 17 14.01 -5.38 7.13
CA GLU A 17 12.66 -5.51 7.69
C GLU A 17 12.14 -6.91 7.50
N ASN A 18 11.44 -7.41 8.52
CA ASN A 18 10.83 -8.74 8.44
C ASN A 18 9.52 -8.72 7.68
N ALA A 19 8.91 -7.56 7.57
CA ALA A 19 7.63 -7.41 6.90
C ALA A 19 7.50 -6.00 6.36
N PRO A 20 6.63 -5.78 5.35
CA PRO A 20 6.36 -4.44 4.86
C PRO A 20 5.80 -3.54 5.95
N LYS A 21 6.08 -2.25 5.83
CA LYS A 21 5.57 -1.23 6.75
C LYS A 21 4.63 -0.29 6.03
N VAL A 22 3.64 0.20 6.76
CA VAL A 22 2.77 1.26 6.26
C VAL A 22 3.47 2.59 6.52
N VAL A 23 3.95 3.22 5.46
CA VAL A 23 4.71 4.48 5.60
C VAL A 23 3.89 5.72 5.31
N ALA A 24 2.70 5.57 4.76
CA ALA A 24 1.75 6.66 4.59
C ALA A 24 0.35 6.07 4.50
N LYS A 25 -0.62 6.80 5.00
CA LYS A 25 -2.01 6.40 4.83
C LYS A 25 -2.92 7.62 5.01
N GLY A 26 -4.11 7.54 4.45
CA GLY A 26 -5.07 8.61 4.59
C GLY A 26 -6.35 8.30 3.86
N GLU A 27 -7.33 9.18 4.05
CA GLU A 27 -8.59 9.07 3.34
C GLU A 27 -9.02 10.45 2.86
N GLY A 28 -9.97 10.47 1.93
CA GLY A 28 -10.45 11.72 1.35
C GLY A 28 -9.35 12.44 0.60
N GLU A 29 -9.13 13.70 0.92
CA GLU A 29 -8.12 14.53 0.26
C GLU A 29 -6.71 13.99 0.49
N VAL A 30 -6.42 13.46 1.67
CA VAL A 30 -5.11 12.88 1.95
C VAL A 30 -4.87 11.68 1.03
N ALA A 31 -5.88 10.83 0.84
CA ALA A 31 -5.76 9.70 -0.07
C ALA A 31 -5.48 10.15 -1.50
N LYS A 32 -6.17 11.18 -1.95
CA LYS A 32 -5.95 11.74 -3.29
C LYS A 32 -4.52 12.25 -3.44
N ASN A 33 -3.99 12.90 -2.42
CA ASN A 33 -2.63 13.41 -2.45
C ASN A 33 -1.61 12.27 -2.48
N ILE A 34 -1.84 11.22 -1.71
CA ILE A 34 -0.95 10.04 -1.72
C ILE A 34 -0.90 9.45 -3.13
N ILE A 35 -2.06 9.26 -3.75
CA ILE A 35 -2.14 8.69 -5.10
C ILE A 35 -1.46 9.61 -6.11
N LYS A 36 -1.68 10.91 -6.00
CA LYS A 36 -1.08 11.89 -6.91
C LYS A 36 0.44 11.86 -6.81
N ILE A 37 0.98 11.84 -5.60
CA ILE A 37 2.42 11.78 -5.40
C ILE A 37 2.99 10.47 -5.97
N ALA A 38 2.28 9.36 -5.76
CA ALA A 38 2.70 8.09 -6.33
C ALA A 38 2.75 8.16 -7.86
N GLU A 39 1.73 8.73 -8.48
CA GLU A 39 1.70 8.88 -9.93
C GLU A 39 2.83 9.76 -10.44
N LEU A 40 3.08 10.87 -9.77
CA LEU A 40 4.15 11.79 -10.16
C LEU A 40 5.53 11.15 -10.05
N ASN A 41 5.70 10.18 -9.18
CA ASN A 41 6.97 9.49 -8.99
C ASN A 41 7.01 8.13 -9.66
N ASN A 42 6.02 7.83 -10.49
CA ASN A 42 5.93 6.56 -11.22
C ASN A 42 5.93 5.33 -10.30
N LEU A 43 5.36 5.48 -9.11
CA LEU A 43 5.21 4.37 -8.18
C LEU A 43 4.00 3.54 -8.59
N PRO A 44 4.11 2.20 -8.56
CA PRO A 44 2.98 1.35 -8.93
C PRO A 44 1.83 1.49 -7.94
N ILE A 45 0.61 1.45 -8.45
CA ILE A 45 -0.60 1.53 -7.64
C ILE A 45 -1.46 0.31 -7.91
N LYS A 46 -1.90 -0.35 -6.86
CA LYS A 46 -2.84 -1.46 -6.93
C LYS A 46 -4.12 -1.06 -6.22
N LYS A 47 -5.23 -1.23 -6.89
CA LYS A 47 -6.54 -0.95 -6.28
C LYS A 47 -7.08 -2.23 -5.65
N ASP A 48 -7.34 -2.17 -4.35
CA ASP A 48 -7.88 -3.31 -3.61
C ASP A 48 -8.67 -2.76 -2.43
N GLU A 49 -9.98 -2.70 -2.58
CA GLU A 49 -10.85 -2.09 -1.57
C GLU A 49 -10.86 -2.84 -0.25
N ASP A 50 -10.75 -4.16 -0.30
CA ASP A 50 -10.76 -4.95 0.92
C ASP A 50 -9.45 -4.78 1.68
N LEU A 51 -8.34 -4.85 0.96
CA LEU A 51 -7.03 -4.72 1.60
C LEU A 51 -6.83 -3.32 2.18
N ILE A 52 -7.28 -2.28 1.48
CA ILE A 52 -7.06 -0.93 1.99
C ILE A 52 -7.83 -0.69 3.28
N GLU A 53 -9.01 -1.30 3.45
CA GLU A 53 -9.74 -1.20 4.70
C GLU A 53 -8.93 -1.79 5.85
N LEU A 54 -8.27 -2.92 5.62
CA LEU A 54 -7.47 -3.56 6.64
C LEU A 54 -6.19 -2.77 6.91
N LEU A 55 -5.55 -2.28 5.86
CA LEU A 55 -4.31 -1.50 6.02
C LEU A 55 -4.56 -0.17 6.70
N SER A 56 -5.74 0.41 6.54
CA SER A 56 -6.06 1.68 7.18
C SER A 56 -6.05 1.60 8.70
N LYS A 57 -6.15 0.39 9.24
CA LYS A 57 -6.13 0.16 10.69
C LYS A 57 -4.72 -0.06 11.23
N VAL A 58 -3.73 -0.20 10.36
CA VAL A 58 -2.34 -0.38 10.79
C VAL A 58 -1.75 1.00 11.08
N GLU A 59 -1.08 1.15 12.21
CA GLU A 59 -0.45 2.43 12.55
C GLU A 59 0.70 2.75 11.62
N LEU A 60 0.94 4.05 11.43
CA LEU A 60 2.07 4.50 10.62
C LEU A 60 3.39 3.96 11.16
N ASP A 61 4.27 3.60 10.24
CA ASP A 61 5.60 3.09 10.52
C ASP A 61 5.60 1.74 11.24
N LYS A 62 4.46 1.08 11.28
CA LYS A 62 4.37 -0.26 11.84
C LYS A 62 4.33 -1.29 10.74
N GLU A 63 4.84 -2.48 11.04
CA GLU A 63 4.80 -3.59 10.11
C GLU A 63 3.36 -4.06 9.90
N VAL A 64 3.10 -4.52 8.69
CA VAL A 64 1.83 -5.14 8.36
C VAL A 64 1.66 -6.40 9.22
N PRO A 65 0.50 -6.62 9.85
CA PRO A 65 0.27 -7.82 10.64
C PRO A 65 0.42 -9.10 9.82
N GLU A 66 0.85 -10.15 10.46
CA GLU A 66 1.05 -11.44 9.81
C GLU A 66 -0.21 -11.93 9.09
N ALA A 67 -1.37 -11.67 9.65
CA ALA A 67 -2.63 -12.06 9.03
C ALA A 67 -2.84 -11.47 7.63
N LEU A 68 -2.14 -10.39 7.30
CA LEU A 68 -2.25 -9.74 6.00
C LEU A 68 -1.09 -10.06 5.06
N TYR A 69 -0.15 -10.89 5.48
CA TYR A 69 1.04 -11.18 4.67
C TYR A 69 0.70 -11.70 3.28
N LYS A 70 -0.24 -12.64 3.20
CA LYS A 70 -0.60 -13.22 1.91
C LYS A 70 -1.17 -12.18 0.96
N ALA A 71 -2.09 -11.36 1.45
CA ALA A 71 -2.71 -10.33 0.62
C ALA A 71 -1.70 -9.28 0.17
N VAL A 72 -0.81 -8.87 1.08
CA VAL A 72 0.23 -7.88 0.76
C VAL A 72 1.25 -8.49 -0.21
N ALA A 73 1.59 -9.76 -0.03
CA ALA A 73 2.51 -10.44 -0.95
C ALA A 73 1.93 -10.49 -2.36
N GLU A 74 0.63 -10.67 -2.50
CA GLU A 74 -0.02 -10.66 -3.81
C GLU A 74 0.10 -9.29 -4.48
N VAL A 75 -0.02 -8.20 -3.70
CA VAL A 75 0.16 -6.85 -4.22
C VAL A 75 1.59 -6.66 -4.72
N PHE A 76 2.59 -7.06 -3.92
CA PHE A 76 3.98 -6.93 -4.33
C PHE A 76 4.30 -7.80 -5.55
N SER A 77 3.70 -8.98 -5.64
CA SER A 77 3.88 -9.84 -6.82
C SER A 77 3.29 -9.19 -8.07
N PHE A 78 2.13 -8.57 -7.94
CA PHE A 78 1.50 -7.84 -9.04
C PHE A 78 2.41 -6.70 -9.50
N ILE A 79 2.91 -5.92 -8.56
CA ILE A 79 3.77 -4.78 -8.85
C ILE A 79 5.08 -5.24 -9.48
N TYR A 80 5.68 -6.29 -8.95
CA TYR A 80 6.92 -6.86 -9.47
C TYR A 80 6.75 -7.27 -10.93
N ARG A 81 5.68 -8.00 -11.24
CA ARG A 81 5.44 -8.44 -12.62
C ARG A 81 5.19 -7.27 -13.57
N THR A 82 4.54 -6.23 -13.08
CA THR A 82 4.25 -5.06 -13.88
C THR A 82 5.51 -4.24 -14.16
N THR A 83 6.35 -4.05 -13.15
CA THR A 83 7.53 -3.19 -13.27
C THR A 83 8.71 -3.89 -13.94
N ASN A 84 8.79 -5.22 -13.85
CA ASN A 84 9.88 -5.99 -14.46
C ASN A 84 9.53 -6.57 -15.82
N LYS A 85 8.43 -6.16 -16.38
CA LYS A 85 8.04 -6.59 -17.70
C LYS A 85 8.97 -5.97 -18.73
N SER A 86 9.66 -6.77 -19.43
CA SER A 86 10.56 -6.31 -20.48
C SER A 86 9.89 -6.40 -21.85
#